data_8e835d31e87dc16913f213a2bd4edc75
#
_entry.id   8e835d31e87dc16913f213a2bd4edc75
#
_cell.length_a   1.000
_cell.length_b   1.000
_cell.length_c   1.000
_cell.angle_alpha   90.00
_cell.angle_beta   90.00
_cell.angle_gamma   90.00
#
_symmetry.space_group_name_H-M   'P 1'
#
loop_
_entity.id
_entity.type
_entity.pdbx_description
1 polymer ?
#
loop_
_entity_poly.entity_id
_entity_poly.type
_entity_poly.pdbx_seq_one_letter_code
_entity_poly.pdbx_strand_id
1 'polypeptide(L)'
;LLLGLFCSLGLALTIAVLPAPAADVRQTEKRVVILYSHPHDFPATELTERGIRETFAREGRIAVQLFSEYLDLSRFRDPAQRAALTDLFRQRYAANRIDLLISVDVPATNFLVEHGDTLFPDVPVILCSVPEPLKDGILASPLGDRVSGVLEPAALARSLVRSALTLRPDTRHAVLISGTFENDQARAIALRAALEAQRPKVELIDLSGRSLGDILAACEQLPPHTVLFFSTLFVDGRGRSFVPKTVLQSIAAQTTAPVFGPYEPFMGHGIVGGPLISLHKQGQAAARKAVRLLLGEERPGAAFDFGAGTSVTLYDWRQLKRHAIDESLVPDQASILFRETTLWDQYKQAIIGVALLLVFQTLLIVGLIVNLRHRKLAEQALRQSQRELQTLAGRLISSQEEELSRLSREFHDDYAQRLAALAIEAGTLEIQAERSDSPLRERIVHVKGQLINLSDDIHALSRELHPAILRDLGLERALNALCRNFADREEIEVTCHFEPVPEDIDPQTALCVYRVIQEGLRNIAKHARARHVDIYLQPRGSRLQATIEDDGVGFEPKCARHTPGIGLASMRERVQF
;
A
#
# COMPACT_ATOMS: atom_id res chain seq x y z
N LEU A 1 -4.78 27.16 -0.78
CA LEU A 1 -4.18 28.28 -0.02
C LEU A 1 -3.06 27.74 0.84
N LEU A 2 -1.86 27.69 0.28
CA LEU A 2 -0.52 27.64 0.87
C LEU A 2 0.42 27.02 -0.17
N LEU A 3 0.56 27.77 -1.27
CA LEU A 3 1.64 27.62 -2.24
C LEU A 3 2.14 29.06 -2.47
N GLY A 4 3.36 29.32 -2.09
CA GLY A 4 4.00 30.58 -2.40
C GLY A 4 4.87 31.05 -1.25
N LEU A 5 6.15 30.77 -1.37
CA LEU A 5 7.32 31.57 -1.01
C LEU A 5 8.50 30.64 -0.68
N PHE A 6 9.28 30.32 -1.68
CA PHE A 6 10.72 30.10 -1.56
C PHE A 6 11.34 30.45 -2.92
N CYS A 7 11.54 31.72 -3.12
CA CYS A 7 12.39 32.23 -4.18
C CYS A 7 13.62 32.85 -3.54
N SER A 8 14.78 32.45 -4.11
CA SER A 8 16.04 33.21 -4.15
C SER A 8 16.80 33.41 -2.84
N LEU A 9 17.85 32.56 -2.68
CA LEU A 9 19.20 33.10 -2.40
C LEU A 9 20.24 32.13 -3.03
N GLY A 10 20.49 32.29 -4.32
CA GLY A 10 21.61 31.66 -5.03
C GLY A 10 22.90 32.33 -4.64
N LEU A 11 23.63 31.75 -3.68
CA LEU A 11 25.06 32.11 -3.46
C LEU A 11 25.88 31.21 -4.38
N ALA A 12 26.25 31.72 -5.53
CA ALA A 12 27.20 31.10 -6.45
C ALA A 12 28.59 31.08 -5.79
N LEU A 13 28.92 29.96 -5.13
CA LEU A 13 30.29 29.68 -4.71
C LEU A 13 31.02 29.10 -5.93
N THR A 14 31.66 29.95 -6.72
CA THR A 14 32.60 29.55 -7.77
C THR A 14 33.84 28.99 -7.08
N ILE A 15 33.85 27.67 -6.81
CA ILE A 15 35.06 26.95 -6.47
C ILE A 15 35.87 26.86 -7.78
N ALA A 16 36.91 27.66 -7.88
CA ALA A 16 37.94 27.48 -8.89
C ALA A 16 38.61 26.11 -8.63
N VAL A 17 38.15 25.08 -9.33
CA VAL A 17 38.88 23.81 -9.43
C VAL A 17 40.12 24.10 -10.24
N LEU A 18 41.23 24.35 -9.55
CA LEU A 18 42.55 24.26 -10.15
C LEU A 18 42.69 22.85 -10.72
N PRO A 19 43.00 22.66 -12.01
CA PRO A 19 43.29 21.33 -12.51
C PRO A 19 44.49 20.82 -11.72
N ALA A 20 44.30 19.74 -10.95
CA ALA A 20 45.43 19.02 -10.42
C ALA A 20 46.36 18.68 -11.59
N PRO A 21 47.67 18.81 -11.45
CA PRO A 21 48.57 18.40 -12.50
C PRO A 21 48.30 16.93 -12.75
N ALA A 22 47.79 16.60 -13.95
CA ALA A 22 47.73 15.24 -14.41
C ALA A 22 49.18 14.73 -14.36
N ALA A 23 49.48 13.92 -13.34
CA ALA A 23 50.68 13.12 -13.37
C ALA A 23 50.51 12.20 -14.57
N ASP A 24 51.13 12.57 -15.67
CA ASP A 24 51.27 11.73 -16.88
C ASP A 24 52.24 10.59 -16.55
N VAL A 25 51.82 9.74 -15.59
CA VAL A 25 52.36 8.41 -15.46
C VAL A 25 51.78 7.67 -16.64
N ARG A 26 52.46 7.67 -17.77
CA ARG A 26 52.27 6.68 -18.84
C ARG A 26 52.50 5.33 -18.19
N GLN A 27 51.44 4.78 -17.55
CA GLN A 27 51.39 3.38 -17.17
C GLN A 27 51.56 2.61 -18.47
N THR A 28 52.72 1.98 -18.64
CA THR A 28 52.97 1.10 -19.78
C THR A 28 51.88 0.05 -19.80
N GLU A 29 50.97 0.15 -20.75
CA GLU A 29 49.85 -0.77 -20.91
C GLU A 29 50.39 -2.19 -21.05
N LYS A 30 49.99 -3.08 -20.15
CA LYS A 30 50.41 -4.47 -20.13
C LYS A 30 49.54 -5.30 -21.07
N ARG A 31 50.15 -6.18 -21.87
CA ARG A 31 49.46 -7.05 -22.83
C ARG A 31 49.36 -8.46 -22.28
N VAL A 32 48.14 -8.91 -22.09
CA VAL A 32 47.83 -10.23 -21.57
C VAL A 32 47.09 -11.02 -22.64
N VAL A 33 47.61 -12.18 -23.03
CA VAL A 33 46.95 -13.09 -23.93
C VAL A 33 46.31 -14.22 -23.11
N ILE A 34 45.04 -14.51 -23.37
CA ILE A 34 44.28 -15.54 -22.69
C ILE A 34 43.98 -16.63 -23.71
N LEU A 35 44.49 -17.84 -23.48
CA LEU A 35 44.27 -18.99 -24.35
C LEU A 35 43.16 -19.87 -23.77
N TYR A 36 42.03 -19.90 -24.43
CA TYR A 36 40.89 -20.75 -24.07
C TYR A 36 40.93 -22.05 -24.86
N SER A 37 40.73 -23.17 -24.18
CA SER A 37 40.69 -24.52 -24.81
C SER A 37 39.47 -24.73 -25.71
N HIS A 38 38.37 -24.04 -25.41
CA HIS A 38 37.06 -24.18 -26.03
C HIS A 38 36.59 -22.89 -26.69
N PRO A 39 35.56 -22.90 -27.56
CA PRO A 39 35.03 -21.70 -28.19
C PRO A 39 34.38 -20.76 -27.19
N HIS A 40 34.17 -19.50 -27.58
CA HIS A 40 33.63 -18.44 -26.75
C HIS A 40 32.24 -18.74 -26.19
N ASP A 41 31.35 -19.32 -27.02
CA ASP A 41 29.96 -19.66 -26.70
C ASP A 41 29.82 -20.89 -25.77
N PHE A 42 30.94 -21.42 -25.32
CA PHE A 42 30.95 -22.54 -24.39
C PHE A 42 30.71 -22.06 -22.96
N PRO A 43 29.70 -22.59 -22.21
CA PRO A 43 29.34 -22.05 -20.90
C PRO A 43 30.48 -21.94 -19.91
N ALA A 44 31.43 -22.90 -19.94
CA ALA A 44 32.60 -22.86 -19.07
C ALA A 44 33.56 -21.72 -19.44
N THR A 45 33.79 -21.51 -20.76
CA THR A 45 34.61 -20.40 -21.26
C THR A 45 34.02 -19.07 -20.90
N GLU A 46 32.73 -18.88 -21.16
CA GLU A 46 32.01 -17.64 -20.85
C GLU A 46 32.11 -17.25 -19.36
N LEU A 47 31.89 -18.22 -18.45
CA LEU A 47 31.97 -17.97 -17.01
C LEU A 47 33.39 -17.61 -16.56
N THR A 48 34.41 -18.33 -17.06
CA THR A 48 35.82 -18.10 -16.73
C THR A 48 36.26 -16.73 -17.27
N GLU A 49 35.93 -16.43 -18.52
CA GLU A 49 36.25 -15.16 -19.16
C GLU A 49 35.61 -13.97 -18.42
N ARG A 50 34.34 -14.10 -18.02
CA ARG A 50 33.66 -13.08 -17.23
C ARG A 50 34.40 -12.81 -15.93
N GLY A 51 34.81 -13.85 -15.19
CA GLY A 51 35.57 -13.72 -13.96
C GLY A 51 36.91 -13.00 -14.15
N ILE A 52 37.62 -13.33 -15.26
CA ILE A 52 38.90 -12.70 -15.61
C ILE A 52 38.67 -11.21 -15.94
N ARG A 53 37.75 -10.90 -16.86
CA ARG A 53 37.49 -9.52 -17.32
C ARG A 53 37.00 -8.62 -16.20
N GLU A 54 36.07 -9.10 -15.35
CA GLU A 54 35.58 -8.32 -14.20
C GLU A 54 36.70 -7.98 -13.23
N THR A 55 37.65 -8.89 -13.02
CA THR A 55 38.77 -8.68 -12.10
C THR A 55 39.72 -7.62 -12.64
N PHE A 56 40.13 -7.70 -13.93
CA PHE A 56 40.98 -6.69 -14.54
C PHE A 56 40.28 -5.32 -14.66
N ALA A 57 38.99 -5.29 -14.93
CA ALA A 57 38.21 -4.03 -14.99
C ALA A 57 38.09 -3.31 -13.64
N ARG A 58 38.09 -4.08 -12.54
CA ARG A 58 38.09 -3.49 -11.17
C ARG A 58 39.48 -3.10 -10.68
N GLU A 59 40.54 -3.56 -11.33
CA GLU A 59 41.91 -3.23 -10.97
C GLU A 59 42.29 -1.86 -11.55
N GLY A 60 42.49 -0.88 -10.65
CA GLY A 60 42.80 0.50 -11.05
C GLY A 60 44.32 0.83 -11.06
N ARG A 61 45.17 -0.12 -10.61
CA ARG A 61 46.62 0.13 -10.44
C ARG A 61 47.47 -0.09 -11.69
N ILE A 62 46.89 -0.76 -12.71
CA ILE A 62 47.58 -1.15 -13.94
C ILE A 62 46.62 -1.13 -15.14
N ALA A 63 47.04 -0.58 -16.23
CA ALA A 63 46.36 -0.65 -17.52
C ALA A 63 46.69 -1.97 -18.22
N VAL A 64 45.64 -2.76 -18.57
CA VAL A 64 45.84 -4.07 -19.19
C VAL A 64 45.01 -4.17 -20.47
N GLN A 65 45.64 -4.57 -21.56
CA GLN A 65 45.03 -4.93 -22.81
C GLN A 65 44.90 -6.46 -22.89
N LEU A 66 43.64 -6.95 -22.96
CA LEU A 66 43.33 -8.39 -23.00
C LEU A 66 43.12 -8.87 -24.44
N PHE A 67 43.82 -9.92 -24.82
CA PHE A 67 43.67 -10.63 -26.09
C PHE A 67 43.12 -12.02 -25.81
N SER A 68 41.89 -12.31 -26.24
CA SER A 68 41.26 -13.63 -26.06
C SER A 68 41.44 -14.48 -27.33
N GLU A 69 42.05 -15.63 -27.19
CA GLU A 69 42.29 -16.63 -28.27
C GLU A 69 41.57 -17.93 -27.91
N TYR A 70 40.74 -18.42 -28.82
CA TYR A 70 39.92 -19.62 -28.62
C TYR A 70 40.46 -20.73 -29.53
N LEU A 71 41.08 -21.74 -28.93
CA LEU A 71 41.79 -22.78 -29.64
C LEU A 71 40.88 -23.88 -30.22
N ASP A 72 39.72 -24.10 -29.58
CA ASP A 72 38.71 -25.10 -29.97
C ASP A 72 39.26 -26.52 -30.20
N LEU A 73 40.20 -26.93 -29.34
CA LEU A 73 40.96 -28.18 -29.48
C LEU A 73 40.12 -29.46 -29.29
N SER A 74 38.92 -29.34 -28.72
CA SER A 74 37.99 -30.47 -28.59
C SER A 74 37.32 -30.87 -29.91
N ARG A 75 37.13 -29.92 -30.83
CA ARG A 75 36.56 -30.15 -32.17
C ARG A 75 37.64 -30.32 -33.23
N PHE A 76 38.71 -29.54 -33.16
CA PHE A 76 39.81 -29.53 -34.13
C PHE A 76 41.06 -30.21 -33.56
N ARG A 77 41.10 -31.53 -33.65
CA ARG A 77 42.13 -32.40 -33.02
C ARG A 77 43.23 -32.86 -34.00
N ASP A 78 43.08 -32.57 -35.29
CA ASP A 78 44.02 -32.97 -36.31
C ASP A 78 45.41 -32.28 -36.08
N PRO A 79 46.52 -33.02 -36.08
CA PRO A 79 47.87 -32.47 -35.98
C PRO A 79 48.17 -31.38 -37.02
N ALA A 80 47.64 -31.46 -38.23
CA ALA A 80 47.81 -30.43 -39.26
C ALA A 80 47.14 -29.11 -38.87
N GLN A 81 45.97 -29.17 -38.22
CA GLN A 81 45.28 -27.97 -37.72
C GLN A 81 46.01 -27.34 -36.53
N ARG A 82 46.58 -28.16 -35.63
CA ARG A 82 47.45 -27.64 -34.54
C ARG A 82 48.70 -26.93 -35.08
N ALA A 83 49.36 -27.51 -36.14
CA ALA A 83 50.47 -26.89 -36.80
C ALA A 83 50.09 -25.52 -37.42
N ALA A 84 48.99 -25.48 -38.17
CA ALA A 84 48.46 -24.23 -38.74
C ALA A 84 48.15 -23.15 -37.68
N LEU A 85 47.59 -23.56 -36.53
CA LEU A 85 47.34 -22.67 -35.39
C LEU A 85 48.65 -22.15 -34.79
N THR A 86 49.68 -22.98 -34.67
CA THR A 86 51.01 -22.60 -34.21
C THR A 86 51.63 -21.58 -35.13
N ASP A 87 51.55 -21.76 -36.46
CA ASP A 87 52.05 -20.81 -37.44
C ASP A 87 51.32 -19.49 -37.43
N LEU A 88 50.01 -19.52 -37.27
CA LEU A 88 49.18 -18.30 -37.07
C LEU A 88 49.65 -17.50 -35.85
N PHE A 89 49.84 -18.16 -34.72
CA PHE A 89 50.30 -17.44 -33.50
C PHE A 89 51.70 -16.91 -33.64
N ARG A 90 52.59 -17.65 -34.28
CA ARG A 90 53.96 -17.15 -34.58
C ARG A 90 53.92 -15.84 -35.38
N GLN A 91 53.08 -15.76 -36.41
CA GLN A 91 52.92 -14.56 -37.22
C GLN A 91 52.25 -13.41 -36.44
N ARG A 92 51.19 -13.72 -35.72
CA ARG A 92 50.37 -12.72 -35.00
C ARG A 92 51.15 -12.04 -33.85
N TYR A 93 51.97 -12.80 -33.14
CA TYR A 93 52.68 -12.34 -31.97
C TYR A 93 54.18 -12.04 -32.20
N ALA A 94 54.72 -12.27 -33.39
CA ALA A 94 56.13 -12.00 -33.71
C ALA A 94 56.59 -10.58 -33.41
N ALA A 95 55.76 -9.59 -33.70
CA ALA A 95 56.06 -8.18 -33.50
C ALA A 95 55.48 -7.58 -32.20
N ASN A 96 54.73 -8.37 -31.45
CA ASN A 96 53.99 -7.91 -30.30
C ASN A 96 54.59 -8.46 -29.00
N ARG A 97 55.11 -7.60 -28.16
CA ARG A 97 55.56 -8.00 -26.81
C ARG A 97 54.35 -8.35 -25.96
N ILE A 98 54.30 -9.59 -25.46
CA ILE A 98 53.32 -10.09 -24.50
C ILE A 98 53.98 -10.08 -23.11
N ASP A 99 53.28 -9.54 -22.13
CA ASP A 99 53.75 -9.45 -20.73
C ASP A 99 53.34 -10.65 -19.90
N LEU A 100 52.21 -11.33 -20.25
CA LEU A 100 51.67 -12.47 -19.51
C LEU A 100 50.76 -13.32 -20.39
N LEU A 101 50.76 -14.63 -20.12
CA LEU A 101 49.78 -15.61 -20.66
C LEU A 101 48.86 -16.10 -19.55
N ILE A 102 47.59 -16.26 -19.85
CA ILE A 102 46.64 -17.02 -19.01
C ILE A 102 46.18 -18.23 -19.84
N SER A 103 46.51 -19.46 -19.38
CA SER A 103 46.04 -20.69 -19.99
C SER A 103 44.80 -21.17 -19.26
N VAL A 104 43.72 -21.34 -19.99
CA VAL A 104 42.45 -21.80 -19.45
C VAL A 104 42.17 -23.22 -19.88
N ASP A 105 42.13 -24.13 -18.87
CA ASP A 105 41.85 -25.54 -19.06
C ASP A 105 43.05 -26.35 -19.61
N VAL A 106 42.96 -27.71 -19.57
CA VAL A 106 44.03 -28.64 -19.87
C VAL A 106 44.52 -28.57 -21.31
N PRO A 107 43.66 -28.55 -22.35
CA PRO A 107 44.11 -28.53 -23.75
C PRO A 107 44.97 -27.30 -24.11
N ALA A 108 44.59 -26.11 -23.64
CA ALA A 108 45.39 -24.88 -23.84
C ALA A 108 46.72 -24.96 -23.10
N THR A 109 46.73 -25.58 -21.91
CA THR A 109 47.95 -25.79 -21.13
C THR A 109 48.89 -26.76 -21.88
N ASN A 110 48.38 -27.87 -22.39
CA ASN A 110 49.18 -28.83 -23.16
C ASN A 110 49.74 -28.20 -24.45
N PHE A 111 48.94 -27.37 -25.14
CA PHE A 111 49.41 -26.60 -26.29
C PHE A 111 50.60 -25.68 -25.92
N LEU A 112 50.57 -25.02 -24.77
CA LEU A 112 51.70 -24.22 -24.31
C LEU A 112 52.90 -25.07 -23.87
N VAL A 113 52.68 -26.25 -23.27
CA VAL A 113 53.74 -27.19 -22.92
C VAL A 113 54.50 -27.63 -24.19
N GLU A 114 53.81 -27.86 -25.30
CA GLU A 114 54.40 -28.31 -26.57
C GLU A 114 55.03 -27.17 -27.37
N HIS A 115 54.44 -25.99 -27.37
CA HIS A 115 54.80 -24.89 -28.30
C HIS A 115 55.16 -23.58 -27.63
N GLY A 116 54.95 -23.43 -26.30
CA GLY A 116 55.07 -22.17 -25.59
C GLY A 116 56.44 -21.54 -25.59
N ASP A 117 57.49 -22.35 -25.56
CA ASP A 117 58.87 -21.86 -25.60
C ASP A 117 59.22 -21.19 -26.93
N THR A 118 58.67 -21.74 -28.03
CA THR A 118 58.92 -21.18 -29.39
C THR A 118 58.00 -20.01 -29.72
N LEU A 119 56.79 -19.98 -29.19
CA LEU A 119 55.78 -18.96 -29.50
C LEU A 119 55.91 -17.73 -28.55
N PHE A 120 56.20 -17.98 -27.30
CA PHE A 120 56.21 -16.96 -26.22
C PHE A 120 57.43 -17.17 -25.31
N PRO A 121 58.65 -16.97 -25.79
CA PRO A 121 59.86 -17.17 -24.99
C PRO A 121 59.82 -16.25 -23.78
N ASP A 122 60.21 -16.76 -22.62
CA ASP A 122 60.31 -16.05 -21.32
C ASP A 122 59.02 -15.39 -20.79
N VAL A 123 57.87 -15.57 -21.45
CA VAL A 123 56.60 -14.99 -21.00
C VAL A 123 56.05 -15.84 -19.85
N PRO A 124 55.74 -15.23 -18.69
CA PRO A 124 55.14 -15.92 -17.58
C PRO A 124 53.74 -16.41 -17.93
N VAL A 125 53.38 -17.59 -17.34
CA VAL A 125 52.12 -18.28 -17.61
C VAL A 125 51.34 -18.50 -16.32
N ILE A 126 50.07 -18.09 -16.32
CA ILE A 126 49.10 -18.38 -15.25
C ILE A 126 48.16 -19.49 -15.72
N LEU A 127 48.14 -20.60 -15.02
CA LEU A 127 47.17 -21.68 -15.20
C LEU A 127 45.84 -21.32 -14.55
N CYS A 128 44.75 -21.63 -15.24
CA CYS A 128 43.38 -21.45 -14.75
C CYS A 128 42.58 -22.73 -15.07
N SER A 129 41.88 -23.27 -14.08
CA SER A 129 41.03 -24.47 -14.22
C SER A 129 41.78 -25.72 -14.71
N VAL A 130 42.98 -25.93 -14.17
CA VAL A 130 43.79 -27.14 -14.43
C VAL A 130 43.76 -28.04 -13.19
N PRO A 131 43.47 -29.35 -13.34
CA PRO A 131 43.46 -30.29 -12.19
C PRO A 131 44.83 -30.41 -11.50
N GLU A 132 44.80 -30.37 -10.17
CA GLU A 132 45.99 -30.49 -9.31
C GLU A 132 46.91 -31.69 -9.66
N PRO A 133 46.40 -32.90 -9.98
CA PRO A 133 47.26 -34.05 -10.33
C PRO A 133 48.20 -33.83 -11.53
N LEU A 134 47.92 -32.84 -12.40
CA LEU A 134 48.77 -32.55 -13.57
C LEU A 134 49.95 -31.62 -13.22
N LYS A 135 49.97 -31.03 -12.02
CA LYS A 135 50.95 -30.05 -11.59
C LYS A 135 52.41 -30.49 -11.80
N ASP A 136 52.77 -31.67 -11.28
CA ASP A 136 54.15 -32.13 -11.31
C ASP A 136 54.65 -32.39 -12.73
N GLY A 137 53.79 -32.89 -13.64
CA GLY A 137 54.09 -33.02 -15.03
C GLY A 137 54.32 -31.69 -15.75
N ILE A 138 53.52 -30.67 -15.42
CA ILE A 138 53.67 -29.34 -15.98
C ILE A 138 54.97 -28.68 -15.48
N LEU A 139 55.29 -28.82 -14.18
CA LEU A 139 56.53 -28.29 -13.61
C LEU A 139 57.79 -28.98 -14.18
N ALA A 140 57.70 -30.23 -14.56
CA ALA A 140 58.78 -30.93 -15.24
C ALA A 140 58.94 -30.60 -16.73
N SER A 141 58.00 -29.81 -17.33
CA SER A 141 58.04 -29.36 -18.70
C SER A 141 58.93 -28.10 -18.89
N PRO A 142 59.25 -27.68 -20.12
CA PRO A 142 59.97 -26.45 -20.40
C PRO A 142 59.33 -25.19 -19.84
N LEU A 143 58.05 -25.20 -19.53
CA LEU A 143 57.35 -24.08 -18.90
C LEU A 143 57.62 -23.94 -17.38
N GLY A 144 58.18 -24.96 -16.71
CA GLY A 144 58.16 -25.13 -15.28
C GLY A 144 58.58 -23.94 -14.46
N ASP A 145 59.68 -23.26 -14.84
CA ASP A 145 60.24 -22.11 -14.11
C ASP A 145 59.42 -20.81 -14.23
N ARG A 146 58.49 -20.75 -15.16
CA ARG A 146 57.68 -19.54 -15.43
C ARG A 146 56.18 -19.74 -15.25
N VAL A 147 55.76 -20.92 -14.76
CA VAL A 147 54.36 -21.25 -14.54
C VAL A 147 53.95 -21.02 -13.11
N SER A 148 52.87 -20.34 -12.93
CA SER A 148 52.10 -20.22 -11.68
C SER A 148 50.63 -20.48 -11.99
N GLY A 149 49.76 -20.57 -11.00
CA GLY A 149 48.36 -20.73 -11.37
C GLY A 149 47.42 -21.02 -10.22
N VAL A 150 46.14 -21.18 -10.57
CA VAL A 150 45.06 -21.59 -9.71
C VAL A 150 44.56 -22.95 -10.19
N LEU A 151 44.85 -23.98 -9.40
CA LEU A 151 44.55 -25.36 -9.72
C LEU A 151 43.19 -25.79 -9.14
N GLU A 152 42.55 -26.75 -9.80
CA GLU A 152 41.38 -27.45 -9.27
C GLU A 152 41.84 -28.47 -8.22
N PRO A 153 41.48 -28.29 -6.92
CA PRO A 153 42.05 -29.13 -5.86
C PRO A 153 41.47 -30.55 -5.88
N ALA A 154 42.31 -31.55 -5.83
CA ALA A 154 41.90 -32.96 -5.69
C ALA A 154 41.06 -33.23 -4.43
N ALA A 155 41.23 -32.40 -3.37
CA ALA A 155 40.41 -32.43 -2.17
C ALA A 155 38.93 -32.21 -2.46
N LEU A 156 38.57 -31.43 -3.50
CA LEU A 156 37.17 -31.16 -3.84
C LEU A 156 36.47 -32.41 -4.34
N ALA A 157 37.14 -33.25 -5.17
CA ALA A 157 36.61 -34.53 -5.61
C ALA A 157 36.30 -35.46 -4.41
N ARG A 158 37.19 -35.52 -3.42
CA ARG A 158 36.94 -36.25 -2.16
C ARG A 158 35.78 -35.70 -1.35
N SER A 159 35.62 -34.38 -1.31
CA SER A 159 34.48 -33.72 -0.66
C SER A 159 33.16 -33.97 -1.37
N LEU A 160 33.16 -33.99 -2.70
CA LEU A 160 31.99 -34.29 -3.52
C LEU A 160 31.52 -35.75 -3.30
N VAL A 161 32.45 -36.72 -3.34
CA VAL A 161 32.14 -38.12 -3.07
C VAL A 161 31.60 -38.28 -1.65
N ARG A 162 32.22 -37.66 -0.64
CA ARG A 162 31.74 -37.71 0.74
C ARG A 162 30.33 -37.12 0.84
N SER A 163 30.07 -35.97 0.26
CA SER A 163 28.76 -35.34 0.23
C SER A 163 27.69 -36.24 -0.36
N ALA A 164 27.97 -36.88 -1.53
CA ALA A 164 27.07 -37.82 -2.17
C ALA A 164 26.71 -39.00 -1.25
N LEU A 165 27.72 -39.58 -0.59
CA LEU A 165 27.53 -40.73 0.32
C LEU A 165 26.84 -40.33 1.63
N THR A 166 26.98 -39.09 2.09
CA THR A 166 26.23 -38.56 3.25
C THR A 166 24.75 -38.40 2.89
N LEU A 167 24.45 -37.91 1.71
CA LEU A 167 23.06 -37.73 1.23
C LEU A 167 22.40 -39.08 0.89
N ARG A 168 23.20 -40.11 0.53
CA ARG A 168 22.74 -41.47 0.20
C ARG A 168 23.57 -42.51 0.98
N PRO A 169 23.31 -42.66 2.28
CA PRO A 169 24.11 -43.55 3.16
C PRO A 169 23.92 -45.03 2.81
N ASP A 170 22.86 -45.38 2.12
CA ASP A 170 22.51 -46.72 1.63
C ASP A 170 23.25 -47.12 0.33
N THR A 171 24.16 -46.26 -0.19
CA THR A 171 24.88 -46.48 -1.46
C THR A 171 25.79 -47.73 -1.38
N ARG A 172 25.64 -48.60 -2.38
CA ARG A 172 26.45 -49.79 -2.60
C ARG A 172 27.31 -49.74 -3.86
N HIS A 173 26.85 -49.00 -4.86
CA HIS A 173 27.49 -48.87 -6.16
C HIS A 173 27.71 -47.39 -6.50
N ALA A 174 28.87 -47.07 -7.01
CA ALA A 174 29.19 -45.76 -7.55
C ALA A 174 29.58 -45.91 -9.03
N VAL A 175 28.89 -45.19 -9.89
CA VAL A 175 29.20 -45.18 -11.34
C VAL A 175 30.02 -43.94 -11.64
N LEU A 176 31.15 -44.11 -12.34
CA LEU A 176 31.94 -43.01 -12.88
C LEU A 176 31.74 -42.92 -14.40
N ILE A 177 31.42 -41.74 -14.91
CA ILE A 177 31.32 -41.45 -16.33
C ILE A 177 32.28 -40.32 -16.69
N SER A 178 33.15 -40.59 -17.68
CA SER A 178 34.08 -39.62 -18.27
C SER A 178 34.35 -39.97 -19.74
N GLY A 179 34.71 -38.96 -20.53
CA GLY A 179 35.07 -39.11 -21.92
C GLY A 179 36.52 -39.60 -22.15
N THR A 180 36.96 -39.58 -23.42
CA THR A 180 38.30 -40.00 -23.84
C THR A 180 39.24 -38.85 -24.18
N PHE A 181 38.73 -37.61 -24.21
CA PHE A 181 39.55 -36.44 -24.48
C PHE A 181 40.51 -36.16 -23.33
N GLU A 182 41.68 -35.60 -23.62
CA GLU A 182 42.71 -35.31 -22.59
C GLU A 182 42.14 -34.55 -21.36
N ASN A 183 41.23 -33.63 -21.60
CA ASN A 183 40.54 -32.91 -20.54
C ASN A 183 39.63 -33.80 -19.70
N ASP A 184 38.88 -34.71 -20.34
CA ASP A 184 38.01 -35.67 -19.66
C ASP A 184 38.80 -36.58 -18.74
N GLN A 185 39.92 -37.13 -19.28
CA GLN A 185 40.80 -38.06 -18.56
C GLN A 185 41.48 -37.37 -17.37
N ALA A 186 42.02 -36.16 -17.56
CA ALA A 186 42.68 -35.40 -16.51
C ALA A 186 41.72 -35.11 -15.33
N ARG A 187 40.50 -34.75 -15.63
CA ARG A 187 39.49 -34.43 -14.60
C ARG A 187 38.94 -35.67 -13.90
N ALA A 188 38.93 -36.81 -14.55
CA ALA A 188 38.51 -38.08 -13.95
C ALA A 188 39.52 -38.64 -12.94
N ILE A 189 40.81 -38.28 -12.99
CA ILE A 189 41.86 -38.80 -12.10
C ILE A 189 41.50 -38.62 -10.63
N ALA A 190 41.24 -37.40 -10.19
CA ALA A 190 40.94 -37.11 -8.80
C ALA A 190 39.64 -37.75 -8.31
N LEU A 191 38.61 -37.77 -9.18
CA LEU A 191 37.30 -38.35 -8.87
C LEU A 191 37.37 -39.88 -8.77
N ARG A 192 38.10 -40.54 -9.70
CA ARG A 192 38.36 -41.97 -9.68
C ARG A 192 39.11 -42.38 -8.41
N ALA A 193 40.18 -41.69 -8.05
CA ALA A 193 40.95 -41.96 -6.84
C ALA A 193 40.08 -41.77 -5.56
N ALA A 194 39.20 -40.76 -5.55
CA ALA A 194 38.29 -40.54 -4.43
C ALA A 194 37.26 -41.66 -4.26
N LEU A 195 36.76 -42.21 -5.38
CA LEU A 195 35.82 -43.35 -5.38
C LEU A 195 36.48 -44.67 -5.00
N GLU A 196 37.67 -44.93 -5.54
CA GLU A 196 38.47 -46.12 -5.19
C GLU A 196 38.83 -46.19 -3.71
N ALA A 197 39.05 -45.04 -3.08
CA ALA A 197 39.29 -44.94 -1.63
C ALA A 197 38.08 -45.35 -0.76
N GLN A 198 36.87 -45.50 -1.36
CA GLN A 198 35.67 -45.96 -0.67
C GLN A 198 35.52 -47.49 -0.63
N ARG A 199 36.36 -48.24 -1.37
CA ARG A 199 36.34 -49.72 -1.36
C ARG A 199 36.76 -50.25 0.04
N PRO A 200 36.23 -51.41 0.46
CA PRO A 200 35.26 -52.27 -0.20
C PRO A 200 33.78 -51.90 0.04
N LYS A 201 33.48 -50.82 0.75
CA LYS A 201 32.10 -50.46 1.08
C LYS A 201 31.24 -50.10 -0.13
N VAL A 202 31.86 -49.48 -1.13
CA VAL A 202 31.18 -49.03 -2.36
C VAL A 202 31.91 -49.63 -3.54
N GLU A 203 31.19 -50.36 -4.38
CA GLU A 203 31.72 -50.93 -5.64
C GLU A 203 31.77 -49.84 -6.70
N LEU A 204 32.94 -49.67 -7.35
CA LEU A 204 33.11 -48.75 -8.47
C LEU A 204 32.80 -49.42 -9.81
N ILE A 205 31.84 -48.91 -10.55
CA ILE A 205 31.50 -49.25 -11.94
C ILE A 205 32.01 -48.11 -12.83
N ASP A 206 33.11 -48.33 -13.54
CA ASP A 206 33.70 -47.31 -14.42
C ASP A 206 33.17 -47.49 -15.86
N LEU A 207 32.39 -46.52 -16.34
CA LEU A 207 31.85 -46.44 -17.68
C LEU A 207 32.64 -45.47 -18.57
N SER A 208 33.77 -44.94 -18.06
CA SER A 208 34.61 -44.00 -18.83
C SER A 208 35.12 -44.61 -20.11
N GLY A 209 35.21 -43.81 -21.17
CA GLY A 209 35.73 -44.22 -22.47
C GLY A 209 34.80 -45.12 -23.30
N ARG A 210 33.56 -45.34 -22.85
CA ARG A 210 32.54 -46.03 -23.68
C ARG A 210 31.88 -45.04 -24.65
N SER A 211 31.16 -45.56 -25.66
CA SER A 211 30.33 -44.73 -26.50
C SER A 211 29.16 -44.13 -25.71
N LEU A 212 28.67 -42.95 -26.09
CA LEU A 212 27.53 -42.36 -25.42
C LEU A 212 26.30 -43.29 -25.41
N GLY A 213 26.05 -44.01 -26.51
CA GLY A 213 24.96 -44.99 -26.58
C GLY A 213 25.08 -46.11 -25.55
N ASP A 214 26.29 -46.66 -25.37
CA ASP A 214 26.56 -47.73 -24.39
C ASP A 214 26.44 -47.19 -22.95
N ILE A 215 26.87 -45.95 -22.71
CA ILE A 215 26.70 -45.26 -21.40
C ILE A 215 25.22 -45.11 -21.08
N LEU A 216 24.42 -44.59 -22.00
CA LEU A 216 22.99 -44.38 -21.82
C LEU A 216 22.25 -45.70 -21.55
N ALA A 217 22.54 -46.76 -22.34
CA ALA A 217 21.98 -48.09 -22.12
C ALA A 217 22.36 -48.68 -20.73
N ALA A 218 23.59 -48.46 -20.28
CA ALA A 218 24.02 -48.89 -18.95
C ALA A 218 23.30 -48.08 -17.84
N CYS A 219 23.03 -46.80 -18.05
CA CYS A 219 22.33 -45.93 -17.08
C CYS A 219 20.86 -46.32 -16.85
N GLU A 220 20.21 -46.98 -17.81
CA GLU A 220 18.85 -47.52 -17.65
C GLU A 220 18.80 -48.76 -16.77
N GLN A 221 19.88 -49.52 -16.66
CA GLN A 221 19.95 -50.82 -16.00
C GLN A 221 20.86 -50.83 -14.77
N LEU A 222 21.00 -49.68 -14.11
CA LEU A 222 21.86 -49.59 -12.92
C LEU A 222 21.27 -50.38 -11.75
N PRO A 223 22.14 -51.04 -10.94
CA PRO A 223 21.69 -51.71 -9.73
C PRO A 223 21.06 -50.76 -8.74
N PRO A 224 20.18 -51.22 -7.82
CA PRO A 224 19.65 -50.39 -6.74
C PRO A 224 20.78 -49.90 -5.85
N HIS A 225 20.51 -48.79 -5.11
CA HIS A 225 21.50 -48.17 -4.23
C HIS A 225 22.76 -47.68 -4.96
N THR A 226 22.56 -47.16 -6.18
CA THR A 226 23.61 -46.58 -7.01
C THR A 226 23.60 -45.05 -6.94
N VAL A 227 24.78 -44.44 -6.87
CA VAL A 227 25.01 -43.02 -7.15
C VAL A 227 25.88 -42.88 -8.39
N LEU A 228 25.65 -41.86 -9.22
CA LEU A 228 26.36 -41.61 -10.45
C LEU A 228 27.21 -40.36 -10.37
N PHE A 229 28.49 -40.46 -10.75
CA PHE A 229 29.42 -39.32 -10.82
C PHE A 229 29.74 -39.04 -12.29
N PHE A 230 29.33 -37.88 -12.76
CA PHE A 230 29.64 -37.40 -14.11
C PHE A 230 30.77 -36.36 -14.00
N SER A 231 31.94 -36.70 -14.55
CA SER A 231 33.06 -35.75 -14.63
C SER A 231 32.85 -34.77 -15.78
N THR A 232 33.32 -35.12 -16.97
CA THR A 232 33.05 -34.45 -18.25
C THR A 232 33.06 -35.50 -19.37
N LEU A 233 32.39 -35.19 -20.48
CA LEU A 233 32.44 -36.01 -21.70
C LEU A 233 32.44 -35.10 -22.92
N PHE A 234 33.62 -34.69 -23.36
CA PHE A 234 33.83 -33.94 -24.59
C PHE A 234 33.93 -34.88 -25.80
N VAL A 235 34.53 -36.06 -25.62
CA VAL A 235 34.68 -37.03 -26.65
C VAL A 235 34.33 -38.43 -26.12
N ASP A 236 33.47 -39.17 -26.81
CA ASP A 236 33.11 -40.53 -26.43
C ASP A 236 34.13 -41.57 -26.95
N GLY A 237 33.94 -42.85 -26.57
CA GLY A 237 34.78 -43.95 -26.99
C GLY A 237 34.80 -44.24 -28.48
N ARG A 238 33.89 -43.68 -29.26
CA ARG A 238 33.88 -43.71 -30.73
C ARG A 238 34.48 -42.45 -31.37
N GLY A 239 35.05 -41.57 -30.59
CA GLY A 239 35.68 -40.35 -31.08
C GLY A 239 34.71 -39.24 -31.47
N ARG A 240 33.42 -39.31 -31.11
CA ARG A 240 32.43 -38.25 -31.39
C ARG A 240 32.52 -37.16 -30.33
N SER A 241 32.48 -35.91 -30.78
CA SER A 241 32.53 -34.75 -29.89
C SER A 241 31.13 -34.35 -29.42
N PHE A 242 31.05 -33.89 -28.16
CA PHE A 242 29.83 -33.48 -27.48
C PHE A 242 30.06 -32.23 -26.60
N VAL A 243 28.98 -31.59 -26.24
CA VAL A 243 28.94 -30.60 -25.17
C VAL A 243 28.59 -31.33 -23.87
N PRO A 244 29.47 -31.37 -22.84
CA PRO A 244 29.24 -32.15 -21.63
C PRO A 244 27.92 -31.91 -20.94
N LYS A 245 27.43 -30.65 -20.93
CA LYS A 245 26.12 -30.29 -20.38
C LYS A 245 24.96 -31.05 -21.03
N THR A 246 24.97 -31.17 -22.34
CA THR A 246 23.92 -31.89 -23.10
C THR A 246 23.98 -33.41 -22.83
N VAL A 247 25.20 -33.97 -22.73
CA VAL A 247 25.38 -35.36 -22.34
C VAL A 247 24.84 -35.64 -20.95
N LEU A 248 25.15 -34.75 -19.98
CA LEU A 248 24.64 -34.85 -18.61
C LEU A 248 23.11 -34.85 -18.59
N GLN A 249 22.46 -33.97 -19.35
CA GLN A 249 20.99 -33.91 -19.45
C GLN A 249 20.41 -35.23 -19.97
N SER A 250 21.03 -35.82 -20.98
CA SER A 250 20.61 -37.12 -21.54
C SER A 250 20.74 -38.24 -20.50
N ILE A 251 21.86 -38.29 -19.77
CA ILE A 251 22.09 -39.25 -18.68
C ILE A 251 21.06 -39.06 -17.55
N ALA A 252 20.87 -37.84 -17.09
CA ALA A 252 19.95 -37.54 -16.00
C ALA A 252 18.48 -37.83 -16.35
N ALA A 253 18.11 -37.76 -17.64
CA ALA A 253 16.79 -38.13 -18.13
C ALA A 253 16.53 -39.65 -18.10
N GLN A 254 17.56 -40.45 -18.36
CA GLN A 254 17.44 -41.92 -18.47
C GLN A 254 17.67 -42.64 -17.14
N THR A 255 18.50 -42.11 -16.25
CA THR A 255 18.81 -42.79 -14.98
C THR A 255 17.81 -42.46 -13.88
N THR A 256 17.54 -43.46 -13.01
CA THR A 256 16.86 -43.28 -11.73
C THR A 256 17.81 -42.97 -10.57
N ALA A 257 19.13 -43.17 -10.77
CA ALA A 257 20.15 -42.91 -9.79
C ALA A 257 20.43 -41.39 -9.67
N PRO A 258 20.69 -40.84 -8.45
CA PRO A 258 21.08 -39.45 -8.29
C PRO A 258 22.45 -39.21 -8.94
N VAL A 259 22.54 -38.13 -9.73
CA VAL A 259 23.75 -37.74 -10.46
C VAL A 259 24.47 -36.63 -9.71
N PHE A 260 25.78 -36.80 -9.52
CA PHE A 260 26.68 -35.79 -8.94
C PHE A 260 27.74 -35.38 -9.97
N GLY A 261 28.16 -34.13 -9.93
CA GLY A 261 29.21 -33.62 -10.82
C GLY A 261 29.96 -32.48 -10.18
N PRO A 262 31.24 -32.23 -10.55
CA PRO A 262 32.11 -31.32 -9.84
C PRO A 262 31.98 -29.85 -10.23
N TYR A 263 31.16 -29.49 -11.24
CA TYR A 263 31.17 -28.15 -11.82
C TYR A 263 29.85 -27.43 -11.65
N GLU A 264 29.94 -26.12 -11.23
CA GLU A 264 28.79 -25.23 -11.08
C GLU A 264 27.89 -25.15 -12.34
N PRO A 265 28.40 -25.07 -13.58
CA PRO A 265 27.57 -25.04 -14.80
C PRO A 265 26.68 -26.29 -15.03
N PHE A 266 26.85 -27.33 -14.25
CA PHE A 266 26.00 -28.53 -14.30
C PHE A 266 24.73 -28.39 -13.44
N MET A 267 24.67 -27.35 -12.58
CA MET A 267 23.48 -27.06 -11.79
C MET A 267 22.29 -26.75 -12.70
N GLY A 268 21.14 -27.33 -12.35
CA GLY A 268 19.93 -27.22 -13.15
C GLY A 268 19.85 -28.13 -14.37
N HIS A 269 20.91 -28.94 -14.61
CA HIS A 269 21.01 -29.87 -15.78
C HIS A 269 21.04 -31.34 -15.37
N GLY A 270 20.64 -31.64 -14.12
CA GLY A 270 20.41 -33.01 -13.67
C GLY A 270 21.30 -33.47 -12.53
N ILE A 271 22.30 -32.71 -12.08
CA ILE A 271 23.03 -33.04 -10.86
C ILE A 271 22.26 -32.65 -9.61
N VAL A 272 22.43 -33.47 -8.56
CA VAL A 272 21.91 -33.16 -7.21
C VAL A 272 22.64 -31.94 -6.62
N GLY A 273 23.94 -31.84 -6.85
CA GLY A 273 24.78 -30.78 -6.31
C GLY A 273 25.89 -31.31 -5.40
N GLY A 274 26.40 -30.44 -4.54
CA GLY A 274 27.51 -30.69 -3.63
C GLY A 274 28.51 -29.53 -3.63
N PRO A 275 29.73 -29.75 -3.11
CA PRO A 275 30.83 -28.83 -3.30
C PRO A 275 31.29 -28.84 -4.75
N LEU A 276 31.15 -27.70 -5.45
CA LEU A 276 31.36 -27.55 -6.89
C LEU A 276 32.46 -26.52 -7.16
N ILE A 277 33.17 -26.72 -8.27
CA ILE A 277 34.13 -25.76 -8.83
C ILE A 277 33.32 -24.62 -9.50
N SER A 278 33.54 -23.40 -9.06
CA SER A 278 33.00 -22.20 -9.73
C SER A 278 34.01 -21.68 -10.73
N LEU A 279 33.74 -21.85 -12.02
CA LEU A 279 34.61 -21.41 -13.11
C LEU A 279 34.76 -19.86 -13.13
N HIS A 280 33.72 -19.14 -12.76
CA HIS A 280 33.79 -17.70 -12.61
C HIS A 280 34.81 -17.31 -11.51
N LYS A 281 34.76 -17.95 -10.33
CA LYS A 281 35.74 -17.69 -9.26
C LYS A 281 37.14 -18.16 -9.62
N GLN A 282 37.29 -19.24 -10.40
CA GLN A 282 38.57 -19.67 -10.94
C GLN A 282 39.18 -18.57 -11.81
N GLY A 283 38.41 -18.03 -12.75
CA GLY A 283 38.81 -16.88 -13.59
C GLY A 283 39.21 -15.66 -12.76
N GLN A 284 38.42 -15.31 -11.73
CA GLN A 284 38.76 -14.21 -10.81
C GLN A 284 40.08 -14.45 -10.07
N ALA A 285 40.31 -15.65 -9.58
CA ALA A 285 41.52 -15.99 -8.85
C ALA A 285 42.76 -15.96 -9.78
N ALA A 286 42.65 -16.50 -10.99
CA ALA A 286 43.70 -16.43 -11.99
C ALA A 286 44.06 -14.98 -12.37
N ALA A 287 43.05 -14.13 -12.58
CA ALA A 287 43.27 -12.71 -12.88
C ALA A 287 43.91 -11.95 -11.70
N ARG A 288 43.49 -12.20 -10.45
CA ARG A 288 44.16 -11.59 -9.28
C ARG A 288 45.62 -12.00 -9.20
N LYS A 289 45.95 -13.26 -9.49
CA LYS A 289 47.32 -13.75 -9.53
C LYS A 289 48.13 -13.09 -10.67
N ALA A 290 47.50 -12.96 -11.84
CA ALA A 290 48.08 -12.26 -12.98
C ALA A 290 48.40 -10.79 -12.64
N VAL A 291 47.49 -10.08 -11.98
CA VAL A 291 47.73 -8.68 -11.53
C VAL A 291 48.94 -8.59 -10.59
N ARG A 292 49.02 -9.47 -9.56
CA ARG A 292 50.16 -9.46 -8.62
C ARG A 292 51.50 -9.68 -9.35
N LEU A 293 51.52 -10.58 -10.34
CA LEU A 293 52.68 -10.87 -11.14
C LEU A 293 53.07 -9.71 -12.03
N LEU A 294 52.12 -9.05 -12.68
CA LEU A 294 52.33 -7.89 -13.53
C LEU A 294 52.83 -6.64 -12.75
N LEU A 295 52.41 -6.53 -11.46
CA LEU A 295 52.86 -5.48 -10.55
C LEU A 295 54.22 -5.79 -9.92
N GLY A 296 54.79 -7.01 -10.12
CA GLY A 296 56.03 -7.44 -9.49
C GLY A 296 55.90 -7.82 -8.02
N GLU A 297 54.66 -7.95 -7.51
CA GLU A 297 54.33 -8.40 -6.14
C GLU A 297 54.58 -9.89 -5.96
N GLU A 298 54.57 -10.65 -7.05
CA GLU A 298 54.80 -12.10 -7.11
C GLU A 298 55.83 -12.42 -8.19
N ARG A 299 56.59 -13.52 -8.03
CA ARG A 299 57.56 -13.96 -9.06
C ARG A 299 56.99 -15.09 -9.91
N PRO A 300 57.35 -15.17 -11.20
CA PRO A 300 57.06 -16.37 -12.00
C PRO A 300 57.63 -17.64 -11.35
N GLY A 301 56.96 -18.77 -11.49
CA GLY A 301 57.36 -20.03 -10.86
C GLY A 301 57.09 -20.12 -9.35
N ALA A 302 56.52 -19.08 -8.75
CA ALA A 302 56.08 -19.10 -7.35
C ALA A 302 54.86 -19.98 -7.13
N ALA A 303 54.47 -20.17 -5.85
CA ALA A 303 53.45 -21.10 -5.41
C ALA A 303 52.15 -21.15 -6.22
N PHE A 304 51.58 -22.34 -6.40
CA PHE A 304 50.25 -22.55 -6.92
C PHE A 304 49.20 -22.31 -5.82
N ASP A 305 48.08 -21.67 -6.21
CA ASP A 305 46.91 -21.57 -5.34
C ASP A 305 45.99 -22.79 -5.60
N PHE A 306 45.74 -23.55 -4.55
CA PHE A 306 44.91 -24.76 -4.64
C PHE A 306 43.42 -24.40 -4.43
N GLY A 307 42.91 -23.48 -5.22
CA GLY A 307 41.50 -23.17 -5.30
C GLY A 307 40.80 -22.70 -4.03
N ALA A 308 41.55 -22.18 -3.04
CA ALA A 308 40.93 -21.57 -1.85
C ALA A 308 39.96 -20.46 -2.27
N GLY A 309 38.66 -20.63 -1.94
CA GLY A 309 37.61 -19.68 -2.31
C GLY A 309 37.10 -19.78 -3.75
N THR A 310 37.52 -20.77 -4.54
CA THR A 310 37.01 -21.00 -5.92
C THR A 310 35.91 -22.06 -5.98
N SER A 311 35.52 -22.65 -4.87
CA SER A 311 34.40 -23.58 -4.79
C SER A 311 33.13 -22.90 -4.25
N VAL A 312 31.99 -23.51 -4.55
CA VAL A 312 30.66 -23.19 -4.03
C VAL A 312 29.96 -24.47 -3.64
N THR A 313 29.12 -24.45 -2.61
CA THR A 313 28.32 -25.60 -2.23
C THR A 313 26.87 -25.33 -2.57
N LEU A 314 26.39 -26.01 -3.63
CA LEU A 314 25.07 -25.78 -4.21
C LEU A 314 24.32 -27.11 -4.36
N TYR A 315 23.00 -27.09 -4.13
CA TYR A 315 22.11 -28.21 -4.35
C TYR A 315 20.88 -27.81 -5.17
N ASP A 316 20.41 -28.72 -6.04
CA ASP A 316 19.18 -28.55 -6.83
C ASP A 316 18.01 -29.18 -6.07
N TRP A 317 17.12 -28.36 -5.56
CA TRP A 317 15.94 -28.79 -4.79
C TRP A 317 15.05 -29.78 -5.57
N ARG A 318 14.92 -29.60 -6.90
CA ARG A 318 14.15 -30.52 -7.74
C ARG A 318 14.76 -31.92 -7.76
N GLN A 319 16.09 -32.02 -7.78
CA GLN A 319 16.80 -33.28 -7.74
C GLN A 319 16.79 -33.92 -6.34
N LEU A 320 16.90 -33.11 -5.28
CA LEU A 320 16.71 -33.60 -3.90
C LEU A 320 15.33 -34.26 -3.76
N LYS A 321 14.27 -33.59 -4.20
CA LYS A 321 12.90 -34.15 -4.21
C LYS A 321 12.75 -35.37 -5.10
N ARG A 322 13.27 -35.32 -6.36
CA ARG A 322 13.17 -36.43 -7.31
C ARG A 322 13.73 -37.72 -6.74
N HIS A 323 14.84 -37.61 -6.01
CA HIS A 323 15.54 -38.78 -5.46
C HIS A 323 15.23 -39.03 -3.97
N ALA A 324 14.21 -38.41 -3.42
CA ALA A 324 13.77 -38.52 -2.01
C ALA A 324 14.94 -38.33 -1.01
N ILE A 325 15.80 -37.33 -1.27
CA ILE A 325 16.91 -36.97 -0.40
C ILE A 325 16.39 -35.95 0.63
N ASP A 326 16.62 -36.23 1.93
CA ASP A 326 16.20 -35.35 3.02
C ASP A 326 17.03 -34.06 3.01
N GLU A 327 16.37 -32.93 2.98
CA GLU A 327 17.00 -31.60 3.04
C GLU A 327 17.82 -31.39 4.33
N SER A 328 17.47 -32.06 5.42
CA SER A 328 18.20 -31.97 6.68
C SER A 328 19.63 -32.52 6.63
N LEU A 329 19.94 -33.32 5.59
CA LEU A 329 21.29 -33.84 5.34
C LEU A 329 22.16 -32.85 4.57
N VAL A 330 21.57 -31.78 4.03
CA VAL A 330 22.29 -30.73 3.32
C VAL A 330 22.97 -29.81 4.36
N PRO A 331 24.27 -29.49 4.20
CA PRO A 331 24.96 -28.60 5.14
C PRO A 331 24.34 -27.21 5.20
N ASP A 332 24.25 -26.60 6.41
CA ASP A 332 23.65 -25.27 6.62
C ASP A 332 24.28 -24.14 5.79
N GLN A 333 25.57 -24.29 5.45
CA GLN A 333 26.30 -23.30 4.64
C GLN A 333 26.06 -23.45 3.12
N ALA A 334 25.33 -24.46 2.71
CA ALA A 334 25.02 -24.69 1.30
C ALA A 334 23.83 -23.85 0.84
N SER A 335 23.86 -23.45 -0.44
CA SER A 335 22.70 -22.81 -1.06
C SER A 335 21.87 -23.84 -1.84
N ILE A 336 20.57 -23.88 -1.58
CA ILE A 336 19.63 -24.72 -2.31
C ILE A 336 18.98 -23.87 -3.41
N LEU A 337 19.21 -24.24 -4.66
CA LEU A 337 18.70 -23.55 -5.85
C LEU A 337 17.43 -24.22 -6.38
N PHE A 338 16.72 -23.52 -7.26
CA PHE A 338 15.54 -24.01 -7.99
C PHE A 338 14.40 -24.50 -7.10
N ARG A 339 14.31 -23.96 -5.86
CA ARG A 339 13.16 -24.23 -5.01
C ARG A 339 11.91 -23.62 -5.63
N GLU A 340 10.87 -24.43 -5.78
CA GLU A 340 9.57 -23.94 -6.22
C GLU A 340 9.02 -23.00 -5.13
N THR A 341 8.88 -21.74 -5.48
CA THR A 341 8.23 -20.77 -4.61
C THR A 341 6.74 -21.05 -4.59
N THR A 342 6.18 -21.32 -3.43
CA THR A 342 4.73 -21.40 -3.30
C THR A 342 4.11 -20.01 -3.55
N LEU A 343 2.83 -19.96 -4.00
CA LEU A 343 2.10 -18.69 -4.11
C LEU A 343 2.14 -17.91 -2.80
N TRP A 344 2.19 -18.62 -1.67
CA TRP A 344 2.33 -18.02 -0.35
C TRP A 344 3.69 -17.30 -0.19
N ASP A 345 4.80 -17.96 -0.54
CA ASP A 345 6.14 -17.37 -0.40
C ASP A 345 6.32 -16.14 -1.28
N GLN A 346 5.75 -16.19 -2.48
CA GLN A 346 5.83 -15.11 -3.46
C GLN A 346 4.94 -13.92 -3.10
N TYR A 347 3.74 -14.19 -2.57
CA TYR A 347 2.70 -13.16 -2.40
C TYR A 347 2.26 -12.94 -0.95
N LYS A 348 2.92 -13.55 0.06
CA LYS A 348 2.53 -13.45 1.47
C LYS A 348 2.29 -12.02 1.96
N GLN A 349 3.14 -11.08 1.57
CA GLN A 349 2.98 -9.67 1.96
C GLN A 349 1.73 -9.05 1.30
N ALA A 350 1.49 -9.36 0.03
CA ALA A 350 0.30 -8.89 -0.68
C ALA A 350 -0.97 -9.53 -0.11
N ILE A 351 -0.95 -10.84 0.17
CA ILE A 351 -2.08 -11.57 0.77
C ILE A 351 -2.41 -11.00 2.16
N ILE A 352 -1.39 -10.78 3.01
CA ILE A 352 -1.56 -10.17 4.33
C ILE A 352 -2.10 -8.74 4.18
N GLY A 353 -1.56 -7.94 3.26
CA GLY A 353 -2.01 -6.58 2.99
C GLY A 353 -3.48 -6.53 2.56
N VAL A 354 -3.90 -7.41 1.65
CA VAL A 354 -5.30 -7.52 1.22
C VAL A 354 -6.21 -7.97 2.37
N ALA A 355 -5.78 -8.95 3.18
CA ALA A 355 -6.54 -9.41 4.34
C ALA A 355 -6.74 -8.28 5.37
N LEU A 356 -5.69 -7.51 5.68
CA LEU A 356 -5.78 -6.36 6.58
C LEU A 356 -6.69 -5.26 6.02
N LEU A 357 -6.63 -5.00 4.71
CA LEU A 357 -7.52 -4.04 4.04
C LEU A 357 -8.99 -4.46 4.16
N LEU A 358 -9.29 -5.73 3.94
CA LEU A 358 -10.66 -6.27 4.07
C LEU A 358 -11.18 -6.16 5.51
N VAL A 359 -10.33 -6.47 6.51
CA VAL A 359 -10.69 -6.29 7.93
C VAL A 359 -10.96 -4.83 8.22
N PHE A 360 -10.10 -3.92 7.76
CA PHE A 360 -10.29 -2.48 7.94
C PHE A 360 -11.59 -1.98 7.29
N GLN A 361 -11.86 -2.38 6.05
CA GLN A 361 -13.11 -2.04 5.36
C GLN A 361 -14.35 -2.57 6.11
N THR A 362 -14.29 -3.80 6.62
CA THR A 362 -15.38 -4.39 7.40
C THR A 362 -15.65 -3.59 8.67
N LEU A 363 -14.60 -3.23 9.42
CA LEU A 363 -14.71 -2.40 10.62
C LEU A 363 -15.30 -1.01 10.31
N LEU A 364 -14.89 -0.41 9.20
CA LEU A 364 -15.40 0.89 8.75
C LEU A 364 -16.89 0.81 8.38
N ILE A 365 -17.30 -0.25 7.67
CA ILE A 365 -18.71 -0.48 7.33
C ILE A 365 -19.55 -0.69 8.59
N VAL A 366 -19.08 -1.52 9.53
CA VAL A 366 -19.77 -1.75 10.81
C VAL A 366 -19.88 -0.45 11.59
N GLY A 367 -18.79 0.33 11.69
CA GLY A 367 -18.80 1.64 12.35
C GLY A 367 -19.79 2.61 11.70
N LEU A 368 -19.86 2.64 10.36
CA LEU A 368 -20.81 3.47 9.63
C LEU A 368 -22.27 3.05 9.90
N ILE A 369 -22.55 1.75 9.89
CA ILE A 369 -23.90 1.21 10.18
C ILE A 369 -24.31 1.58 11.60
N VAL A 370 -23.42 1.41 12.58
CA VAL A 370 -23.68 1.78 13.98
C VAL A 370 -23.96 3.27 14.10
N ASN A 371 -23.15 4.11 13.47
CA ASN A 371 -23.33 5.57 13.47
C ASN A 371 -24.66 5.98 12.84
N LEU A 372 -25.02 5.38 11.68
CA LEU A 372 -26.29 5.65 11.02
C LEU A 372 -27.49 5.23 11.89
N ARG A 373 -27.40 4.12 12.61
CA ARG A 373 -28.44 3.69 13.56
C ARG A 373 -28.58 4.67 14.73
N HIS A 374 -27.47 5.08 15.33
CA HIS A 374 -27.48 6.07 16.40
C HIS A 374 -28.08 7.41 15.97
N ARG A 375 -27.72 7.89 14.76
CA ARG A 375 -28.30 9.12 14.19
C ARG A 375 -29.82 8.99 14.00
N LYS A 376 -30.31 7.87 13.45
CA LYS A 376 -31.76 7.65 13.29
C LYS A 376 -32.50 7.62 14.61
N LEU A 377 -31.97 6.95 15.62
CA LEU A 377 -32.58 6.91 16.96
C LEU A 377 -32.62 8.29 17.60
N ALA A 378 -31.52 9.07 17.50
CA ALA A 378 -31.47 10.43 18.02
C ALA A 378 -32.47 11.36 17.30
N GLU A 379 -32.60 11.23 15.98
CA GLU A 379 -33.55 12.01 15.18
C GLU A 379 -35.02 11.65 15.55
N GLN A 380 -35.31 10.37 15.76
CA GLN A 380 -36.63 9.93 16.21
C GLN A 380 -36.96 10.47 17.61
N ALA A 381 -36.02 10.39 18.55
CA ALA A 381 -36.21 10.93 19.90
C ALA A 381 -36.43 12.46 19.88
N LEU A 382 -35.69 13.20 19.04
CA LEU A 382 -35.85 14.61 18.87
C LEU A 382 -37.24 14.97 18.31
N ARG A 383 -37.68 14.27 17.27
CA ARG A 383 -39.02 14.44 16.68
C ARG A 383 -40.14 14.15 17.68
N GLN A 384 -39.97 13.11 18.50
CA GLN A 384 -40.93 12.80 19.56
C GLN A 384 -41.00 13.90 20.60
N SER A 385 -39.86 14.35 21.10
CA SER A 385 -39.80 15.45 22.06
C SER A 385 -40.44 16.75 21.53
N GLN A 386 -40.18 17.06 20.25
CA GLN A 386 -40.82 18.22 19.62
C GLN A 386 -42.35 18.09 19.56
N ARG A 387 -42.90 16.90 19.25
CA ARG A 387 -44.35 16.66 19.24
C ARG A 387 -44.96 16.79 20.65
N GLU A 388 -44.26 16.27 21.67
CA GLU A 388 -44.70 16.37 23.05
C GLU A 388 -44.76 17.84 23.50
N LEU A 389 -43.71 18.62 23.18
CA LEU A 389 -43.69 20.05 23.48
C LEU A 389 -44.81 20.81 22.76
N GLN A 390 -45.09 20.50 21.49
CA GLN A 390 -46.21 21.11 20.77
C GLN A 390 -47.55 20.79 21.42
N THR A 391 -47.74 19.52 21.79
CA THR A 391 -49.00 19.09 22.46
C THR A 391 -49.19 19.78 23.79
N LEU A 392 -48.10 19.94 24.59
CA LEU A 392 -48.15 20.65 25.87
C LEU A 392 -48.45 22.13 25.68
N ALA A 393 -47.82 22.77 24.68
CA ALA A 393 -48.09 24.17 24.35
C ALA A 393 -49.57 24.39 23.97
N GLY A 394 -50.12 23.52 23.13
CA GLY A 394 -51.54 23.58 22.77
C GLY A 394 -52.48 23.44 23.98
N ARG A 395 -52.20 22.46 24.88
CA ARG A 395 -52.97 22.30 26.11
C ARG A 395 -52.91 23.50 27.05
N LEU A 396 -51.72 24.13 27.18
CA LEU A 396 -51.55 25.34 27.99
C LEU A 396 -52.38 26.51 27.45
N ILE A 397 -52.38 26.72 26.12
CA ILE A 397 -53.16 27.77 25.46
C ILE A 397 -54.66 27.52 25.67
N SER A 398 -55.14 26.28 25.44
CA SER A 398 -56.55 25.96 25.68
C SER A 398 -56.97 26.18 27.14
N SER A 399 -56.16 25.69 28.07
CA SER A 399 -56.45 25.86 29.49
C SER A 399 -56.47 27.33 29.91
N GLN A 400 -55.56 28.16 29.33
CA GLN A 400 -55.55 29.61 29.61
C GLN A 400 -56.82 30.30 29.07
N GLU A 401 -57.26 29.94 27.85
CA GLU A 401 -58.49 30.49 27.27
C GLU A 401 -59.75 30.08 28.08
N GLU A 402 -59.81 28.83 28.54
CA GLU A 402 -60.92 28.35 29.42
C GLU A 402 -60.95 29.14 30.70
N GLU A 403 -59.80 29.40 31.33
CA GLU A 403 -59.72 30.18 32.55
C GLU A 403 -60.14 31.63 32.34
N LEU A 404 -59.66 32.26 31.23
CA LEU A 404 -60.06 33.63 30.87
C LEU A 404 -61.59 33.70 30.60
N SER A 405 -62.14 32.69 29.95
CA SER A 405 -63.58 32.61 29.69
C SER A 405 -64.37 32.46 30.97
N ARG A 406 -63.88 31.67 31.95
CA ARG A 406 -64.50 31.51 33.25
C ARG A 406 -64.50 32.82 34.03
N LEU A 407 -63.32 33.48 34.14
CA LEU A 407 -63.19 34.76 34.83
C LEU A 407 -64.07 35.87 34.21
N SER A 408 -64.12 35.92 32.89
CA SER A 408 -65.01 36.89 32.21
C SER A 408 -66.45 36.69 32.55
N ARG A 409 -66.93 35.42 32.64
CA ARG A 409 -68.31 35.14 33.08
C ARG A 409 -68.56 35.55 34.55
N GLU A 410 -67.63 35.20 35.43
CA GLU A 410 -67.73 35.63 36.87
C GLU A 410 -67.82 37.14 37.01
N PHE A 411 -66.98 37.86 36.23
CA PHE A 411 -67.03 39.34 36.25
C PHE A 411 -68.37 39.89 35.72
N HIS A 412 -68.86 39.34 34.66
CA HIS A 412 -70.09 39.76 34.02
C HIS A 412 -71.34 39.38 34.84
N ASP A 413 -71.48 38.12 35.28
CA ASP A 413 -72.70 37.57 35.80
C ASP A 413 -72.84 37.86 37.34
N ASP A 414 -71.71 37.85 38.07
CA ASP A 414 -71.78 38.06 39.53
C ASP A 414 -71.42 39.52 39.95
N TYR A 415 -70.20 39.95 39.55
CA TYR A 415 -69.76 41.24 40.09
C TYR A 415 -70.47 42.42 39.44
N ALA A 416 -70.68 42.48 38.15
CA ALA A 416 -71.37 43.58 37.51
C ALA A 416 -72.83 43.65 37.93
N GLN A 417 -73.54 42.51 38.08
CA GLN A 417 -74.94 42.47 38.55
C GLN A 417 -75.04 42.95 40.00
N ARG A 418 -74.11 42.54 40.86
CA ARG A 418 -74.11 43.03 42.26
C ARG A 418 -73.91 44.53 42.36
N LEU A 419 -73.01 45.04 41.53
CA LEU A 419 -72.79 46.50 41.50
C LEU A 419 -74.01 47.28 40.97
N ALA A 420 -74.63 46.73 39.96
CA ALA A 420 -75.90 47.30 39.43
C ALA A 420 -77.01 47.28 40.49
N ALA A 421 -77.16 46.19 41.23
CA ALA A 421 -78.09 46.12 42.32
C ALA A 421 -77.80 47.16 43.44
N LEU A 422 -76.53 47.32 43.85
CA LEU A 422 -76.11 48.31 44.79
C LEU A 422 -76.31 49.76 44.28
N ALA A 423 -76.11 49.98 42.99
CA ALA A 423 -76.36 51.27 42.35
C ALA A 423 -77.88 51.62 42.34
N ILE A 424 -78.76 50.63 42.14
CA ILE A 424 -80.21 50.75 42.23
C ILE A 424 -80.65 51.07 43.72
N GLU A 425 -80.05 50.35 44.67
CA GLU A 425 -80.32 50.54 46.07
C GLU A 425 -79.90 51.99 46.52
N ALA A 426 -78.65 52.39 46.07
CA ALA A 426 -78.21 53.80 46.29
C ALA A 426 -79.16 54.81 45.65
N GLY A 427 -79.73 54.49 44.48
CA GLY A 427 -80.72 55.33 43.80
C GLY A 427 -82.04 55.45 44.61
N THR A 428 -82.46 54.34 45.24
CA THR A 428 -83.64 54.40 46.18
C THR A 428 -83.38 55.22 47.42
N LEU A 429 -82.14 55.13 47.99
CA LEU A 429 -81.74 55.96 49.10
C LEU A 429 -81.60 57.46 48.70
N GLU A 430 -81.16 57.78 47.49
CA GLU A 430 -81.10 59.13 46.93
C GLU A 430 -82.50 59.74 46.89
N ILE A 431 -83.49 59.01 46.37
CA ILE A 431 -84.87 59.47 46.31
C ILE A 431 -85.45 59.70 47.73
N GLN A 432 -85.12 58.85 48.69
CA GLN A 432 -85.55 58.99 50.07
C GLN A 432 -84.88 60.23 50.77
N ALA A 433 -83.57 60.44 50.56
CA ALA A 433 -82.82 61.54 51.05
C ALA A 433 -83.30 62.88 50.45
N GLU A 434 -83.74 62.90 49.17
CA GLU A 434 -84.34 64.06 48.52
C GLU A 434 -85.67 64.44 49.14
N ARG A 435 -86.51 63.50 49.48
CA ARG A 435 -87.79 63.71 50.13
C ARG A 435 -87.68 64.20 51.57
N SER A 436 -86.49 63.93 52.21
CA SER A 436 -86.26 64.29 53.65
C SER A 436 -85.35 65.50 53.82
N ASP A 437 -85.00 66.21 52.73
CA ASP A 437 -84.05 67.36 52.69
C ASP A 437 -82.76 67.05 53.49
N SER A 438 -82.24 65.82 53.33
CA SER A 438 -81.11 65.29 54.12
C SER A 438 -79.74 65.76 53.57
N PRO A 439 -78.84 66.18 54.38
CA PRO A 439 -77.49 66.57 53.98
C PRO A 439 -76.63 65.37 53.45
N LEU A 440 -77.17 64.18 53.53
CA LEU A 440 -76.50 62.99 53.00
C LEU A 440 -76.72 62.75 51.53
N ARG A 441 -77.65 63.52 50.87
CA ARG A 441 -77.97 63.31 49.41
C ARG A 441 -76.77 63.39 48.51
N GLU A 442 -75.94 64.42 48.64
CA GLU A 442 -74.74 64.57 47.77
C GLU A 442 -73.75 63.41 47.92
N ARG A 443 -73.61 62.88 49.14
CA ARG A 443 -72.77 61.69 49.36
C ARG A 443 -73.31 60.44 48.73
N ILE A 444 -74.66 60.28 48.78
CA ILE A 444 -75.35 59.15 48.15
C ILE A 444 -75.21 59.21 46.61
N VAL A 445 -75.42 60.40 46.00
CA VAL A 445 -75.22 60.62 44.59
C VAL A 445 -73.77 60.29 44.17
N HIS A 446 -72.80 60.73 44.99
CA HIS A 446 -71.39 60.43 44.71
C HIS A 446 -71.11 58.96 44.78
N VAL A 447 -71.56 58.19 45.78
CA VAL A 447 -71.38 56.73 45.90
C VAL A 447 -72.11 56.01 44.81
N LYS A 448 -73.33 56.42 44.40
CA LYS A 448 -74.04 55.86 43.25
C LYS A 448 -73.25 56.03 41.97
N GLY A 449 -72.68 57.23 41.71
CA GLY A 449 -71.82 57.49 40.56
C GLY A 449 -70.59 56.60 40.53
N GLN A 450 -69.94 56.41 41.71
CA GLN A 450 -68.78 55.47 41.80
C GLN A 450 -69.16 54.03 41.55
N LEU A 451 -70.35 53.56 42.00
CA LEU A 451 -70.83 52.19 41.73
C LEU A 451 -71.14 51.98 40.28
N ILE A 452 -71.74 53.00 39.58
CA ILE A 452 -71.99 52.90 38.13
C ILE A 452 -70.65 52.83 37.37
N ASN A 453 -69.70 53.74 37.69
CA ASN A 453 -68.41 53.75 37.01
C ASN A 453 -67.66 52.42 37.24
N LEU A 454 -67.67 51.88 38.48
CA LEU A 454 -67.03 50.58 38.74
C LEU A 454 -67.74 49.44 38.01
N SER A 455 -69.05 49.46 37.87
CA SER A 455 -69.81 48.49 37.04
C SER A 455 -69.40 48.57 35.60
N ASP A 456 -69.25 49.77 35.05
CA ASP A 456 -68.82 49.99 33.67
C ASP A 456 -67.38 49.52 33.47
N ASP A 457 -66.48 49.73 34.42
CA ASP A 457 -65.08 49.25 34.40
C ASP A 457 -65.03 47.74 34.42
N ILE A 458 -65.86 47.07 35.25
CA ILE A 458 -65.92 45.59 35.29
C ILE A 458 -66.51 45.04 33.99
N HIS A 459 -67.51 45.68 33.41
CA HIS A 459 -68.00 45.29 32.08
C HIS A 459 -66.96 45.47 31.01
N ALA A 460 -66.13 46.49 31.05
CA ALA A 460 -65.05 46.72 30.14
C ALA A 460 -63.97 45.63 30.26
N LEU A 461 -63.57 45.33 31.53
CA LEU A 461 -62.58 44.30 31.85
C LEU A 461 -63.07 42.90 31.40
N SER A 462 -64.35 42.57 31.66
CA SER A 462 -64.96 41.29 31.23
C SER A 462 -64.88 41.13 29.70
N ARG A 463 -65.14 42.18 28.93
CA ARG A 463 -65.04 42.17 27.45
C ARG A 463 -63.61 42.07 26.96
N GLU A 464 -62.63 42.59 27.70
CA GLU A 464 -61.22 42.48 27.39
C GLU A 464 -60.69 41.05 27.64
N LEU A 465 -61.13 40.39 28.73
CA LEU A 465 -60.73 39.05 29.11
C LEU A 465 -61.27 38.00 28.17
N HIS A 466 -62.55 38.04 27.84
CA HIS A 466 -63.15 37.12 26.87
C HIS A 466 -64.32 37.78 26.13
N PRO A 467 -64.26 37.82 24.76
CA PRO A 467 -65.27 38.53 24.02
C PRO A 467 -66.59 37.77 23.97
N ALA A 468 -67.46 37.94 24.97
CA ALA A 468 -68.80 37.39 24.97
C ALA A 468 -69.61 37.82 23.75
N ILE A 469 -69.34 39.03 23.25
CA ILE A 469 -69.88 39.61 22.04
C ILE A 469 -69.67 38.76 20.79
N LEU A 470 -68.62 37.95 20.78
CA LEU A 470 -68.32 37.01 19.67
C LEU A 470 -69.38 35.91 19.56
N ARG A 471 -69.84 35.42 20.69
CA ARG A 471 -70.90 34.38 20.78
C ARG A 471 -72.30 34.94 20.50
N ASP A 472 -72.55 36.17 20.98
CA ASP A 472 -73.88 36.75 20.91
C ASP A 472 -74.16 37.46 19.59
N LEU A 473 -73.19 38.08 18.97
CA LEU A 473 -73.32 38.89 17.76
C LEU A 473 -72.53 38.38 16.54
N GLY A 474 -71.73 37.32 16.69
CA GLY A 474 -70.88 36.77 15.65
C GLY A 474 -69.57 37.57 15.42
N LEU A 475 -68.66 36.96 14.62
CA LEU A 475 -67.29 37.45 14.43
C LEU A 475 -67.21 38.86 13.85
N GLU A 476 -67.96 39.12 12.80
CA GLU A 476 -67.91 40.40 12.07
C GLU A 476 -68.31 41.59 12.97
N ARG A 477 -69.43 41.42 13.70
CA ARG A 477 -69.91 42.48 14.59
C ARG A 477 -69.00 42.67 15.81
N ALA A 478 -68.42 41.58 16.34
CA ALA A 478 -67.43 41.62 17.41
C ALA A 478 -66.16 42.35 17.00
N LEU A 479 -65.65 42.10 15.81
CA LEU A 479 -64.50 42.79 15.25
C LEU A 479 -64.78 44.28 14.96
N ASN A 480 -65.94 44.61 14.42
CA ASN A 480 -66.34 45.99 14.24
C ASN A 480 -66.39 46.76 15.56
N ALA A 481 -66.90 46.14 16.61
CA ALA A 481 -66.91 46.73 17.93
C ALA A 481 -65.48 46.91 18.50
N LEU A 482 -64.62 45.91 18.31
CA LEU A 482 -63.20 45.96 18.72
C LEU A 482 -62.48 47.13 18.03
N CYS A 483 -62.66 47.25 16.70
CA CYS A 483 -62.03 48.30 15.90
C CYS A 483 -62.51 49.70 16.29
N ARG A 484 -63.81 49.89 16.52
CA ARG A 484 -64.35 51.17 17.00
C ARG A 484 -63.81 51.56 18.37
N ASN A 485 -63.84 50.65 19.34
CA ASN A 485 -63.32 50.89 20.65
C ASN A 485 -61.82 51.23 20.67
N PHE A 486 -61.08 50.59 19.77
CA PHE A 486 -59.66 50.86 19.54
C PHE A 486 -59.45 52.29 18.95
N ALA A 487 -60.19 52.62 17.88
CA ALA A 487 -60.13 53.94 17.26
C ALA A 487 -60.41 55.06 18.23
N ASP A 488 -61.49 54.86 19.02
CA ASP A 488 -61.92 55.89 20.02
C ASP A 488 -60.92 56.06 21.15
N ARG A 489 -60.25 54.97 21.57
CA ARG A 489 -59.35 55.00 22.71
C ARG A 489 -57.94 55.48 22.35
N GLU A 490 -57.45 55.12 21.23
CA GLU A 490 -56.04 55.37 20.83
C GLU A 490 -55.95 56.57 19.85
N GLU A 491 -57.10 57.17 19.46
CA GLU A 491 -57.21 58.28 18.50
C GLU A 491 -56.56 57.95 17.14
N ILE A 492 -56.67 56.64 16.66
CA ILE A 492 -56.17 56.15 15.41
C ILE A 492 -57.36 55.87 14.50
N GLU A 493 -57.27 56.27 13.24
CA GLU A 493 -58.28 55.96 12.26
C GLU A 493 -58.21 54.47 11.83
N VAL A 494 -59.32 53.72 12.00
CA VAL A 494 -59.37 52.27 11.66
C VAL A 494 -60.44 52.06 10.59
N THR A 495 -60.00 51.50 9.47
CA THR A 495 -60.93 51.12 8.36
C THR A 495 -61.03 49.59 8.33
N CYS A 496 -62.25 49.11 8.35
CA CYS A 496 -62.54 47.67 8.33
C CYS A 496 -63.13 47.25 6.98
N HIS A 497 -62.49 46.29 6.33
CA HIS A 497 -62.88 45.68 5.07
C HIS A 497 -63.23 44.20 5.26
N PHE A 498 -64.47 43.95 5.65
CA PHE A 498 -64.92 42.59 5.95
C PHE A 498 -65.81 42.08 4.80
N GLU A 499 -65.37 41.02 4.13
CA GLU A 499 -66.22 40.25 3.23
C GLU A 499 -67.18 39.36 4.05
N PRO A 500 -68.37 39.04 3.52
CA PRO A 500 -69.35 38.22 4.21
C PRO A 500 -68.74 36.88 4.67
N VAL A 501 -68.74 36.66 5.97
CA VAL A 501 -68.18 35.45 6.58
C VAL A 501 -69.29 34.43 6.83
N PRO A 502 -69.10 33.11 6.61
CA PRO A 502 -70.11 32.11 6.89
C PRO A 502 -70.66 32.18 8.31
N GLU A 503 -71.96 32.02 8.46
CA GLU A 503 -72.59 32.07 9.81
C GLU A 503 -72.22 30.88 10.74
N ASP A 504 -71.72 29.79 10.17
CA ASP A 504 -71.38 28.51 10.84
C ASP A 504 -69.88 28.36 11.10
N ILE A 505 -69.15 29.47 11.28
CA ILE A 505 -67.74 29.39 11.66
C ILE A 505 -67.61 28.72 13.02
N ASP A 506 -66.65 27.73 13.08
CA ASP A 506 -66.24 27.13 14.35
C ASP A 506 -65.91 28.18 15.39
N PRO A 507 -66.47 28.12 16.58
CA PRO A 507 -66.23 29.10 17.67
C PRO A 507 -64.76 29.29 18.02
N GLN A 508 -63.94 28.24 17.93
CA GLN A 508 -62.49 28.32 18.20
C GLN A 508 -61.80 29.11 17.09
N THR A 509 -62.15 28.88 15.83
CA THR A 509 -61.63 29.67 14.70
C THR A 509 -62.02 31.15 14.80
N ALA A 510 -63.25 31.46 15.16
CA ALA A 510 -63.73 32.84 15.38
C ALA A 510 -62.94 33.51 16.54
N LEU A 511 -62.72 32.81 17.64
CA LEU A 511 -61.94 33.28 18.78
C LEU A 511 -60.47 33.50 18.39
N CYS A 512 -59.87 32.58 17.63
CA CYS A 512 -58.50 32.71 17.14
C CYS A 512 -58.33 33.99 16.32
N VAL A 513 -59.18 34.20 15.33
CA VAL A 513 -59.18 35.44 14.47
C VAL A 513 -59.33 36.68 15.33
N TYR A 514 -60.30 36.68 16.23
CA TYR A 514 -60.51 37.81 17.14
C TYR A 514 -59.28 38.15 17.95
N ARG A 515 -58.65 37.12 18.57
CA ARG A 515 -57.43 37.28 19.38
C ARG A 515 -56.23 37.76 18.58
N VAL A 516 -56.06 37.25 17.34
CA VAL A 516 -54.98 37.69 16.43
C VAL A 516 -55.16 39.18 16.10
N ILE A 517 -56.38 39.59 15.76
CA ILE A 517 -56.64 40.99 15.44
C ILE A 517 -56.51 41.89 16.70
N GLN A 518 -56.99 41.42 17.85
CA GLN A 518 -56.82 42.12 19.14
C GLN A 518 -55.35 42.37 19.49
N GLU A 519 -54.50 41.31 19.36
CA GLU A 519 -53.06 41.40 19.64
C GLU A 519 -52.34 42.24 18.56
N GLY A 520 -52.79 42.16 17.31
CA GLY A 520 -52.28 43.01 16.23
C GLY A 520 -52.52 44.50 16.54
N LEU A 521 -53.75 44.87 16.88
CA LEU A 521 -54.12 46.23 17.26
C LEU A 521 -53.35 46.70 18.50
N ARG A 522 -53.19 45.83 19.51
CA ARG A 522 -52.40 46.12 20.71
C ARG A 522 -50.92 46.40 20.39
N ASN A 523 -50.35 45.62 19.43
CA ASN A 523 -48.98 45.84 19.00
C ASN A 523 -48.83 47.16 18.25
N ILE A 524 -49.83 47.55 17.45
CA ILE A 524 -49.87 48.83 16.75
C ILE A 524 -49.88 49.97 17.78
N ALA A 525 -50.78 49.94 18.76
CA ALA A 525 -50.84 50.95 19.80
C ALA A 525 -49.51 51.10 20.57
N LYS A 526 -48.85 49.98 20.88
CA LYS A 526 -47.62 50.00 21.66
C LYS A 526 -46.37 50.36 20.86
N HIS A 527 -46.33 50.00 19.59
CA HIS A 527 -45.08 49.96 18.84
C HIS A 527 -45.07 50.70 17.52
N ALA A 528 -46.23 50.83 16.82
CA ALA A 528 -46.24 51.29 15.45
C ALA A 528 -46.20 52.80 15.28
N ARG A 529 -46.77 53.61 16.22
CA ARG A 529 -47.02 55.05 16.05
C ARG A 529 -47.83 55.36 14.77
N ALA A 530 -48.67 54.44 14.37
CA ALA A 530 -49.53 54.56 13.19
C ALA A 530 -50.61 55.62 13.43
N ARG A 531 -51.09 56.19 12.31
CA ARG A 531 -52.26 57.10 12.30
C ARG A 531 -53.45 56.44 11.62
N HIS A 532 -53.20 55.45 10.76
CA HIS A 532 -54.23 54.75 10.05
C HIS A 532 -53.95 53.22 10.09
N VAL A 533 -55.01 52.41 10.24
CA VAL A 533 -54.97 50.95 10.25
C VAL A 533 -56.09 50.42 9.37
N ASP A 534 -55.73 49.57 8.43
CA ASP A 534 -56.66 48.78 7.60
C ASP A 534 -56.73 47.35 8.07
N ILE A 535 -57.95 46.84 8.26
CA ILE A 535 -58.17 45.44 8.65
C ILE A 535 -59.03 44.74 7.63
N TYR A 536 -58.48 43.72 7.01
CA TYR A 536 -59.17 42.92 6.02
C TYR A 536 -59.52 41.55 6.62
N LEU A 537 -60.76 41.08 6.37
CA LEU A 537 -61.18 39.75 6.71
C LEU A 537 -61.88 39.14 5.47
N GLN A 538 -61.29 38.11 4.92
CA GLN A 538 -61.71 37.52 3.64
C GLN A 538 -61.78 36.01 3.75
N PRO A 539 -62.91 35.38 3.34
CA PRO A 539 -62.95 33.93 3.16
C PRO A 539 -62.18 33.54 1.90
N ARG A 540 -61.27 32.55 2.04
CA ARG A 540 -60.47 31.98 0.94
C ARG A 540 -60.66 30.47 0.90
N GLY A 541 -61.69 29.99 0.23
CA GLY A 541 -62.05 28.57 0.21
C GLY A 541 -62.43 28.06 1.60
N SER A 542 -61.70 27.08 2.11
CA SER A 542 -61.89 26.54 3.47
C SER A 542 -61.12 27.28 4.56
N ARG A 543 -60.49 28.42 4.25
CA ARG A 543 -59.68 29.23 5.19
C ARG A 543 -60.23 30.63 5.35
N LEU A 544 -60.01 31.21 6.49
CA LEU A 544 -60.28 32.62 6.73
C LEU A 544 -58.97 33.38 6.79
N GLN A 545 -58.82 34.39 5.96
CA GLN A 545 -57.63 35.25 5.91
C GLN A 545 -57.94 36.56 6.61
N ALA A 546 -57.19 36.84 7.66
CA ALA A 546 -57.18 38.15 8.32
C ALA A 546 -55.87 38.86 8.00
N THR A 547 -55.93 40.11 7.58
CA THR A 547 -54.77 40.97 7.31
C THR A 547 -54.94 42.25 8.07
N ILE A 548 -53.88 42.71 8.72
CA ILE A 548 -53.82 43.98 9.44
C ILE A 548 -52.66 44.76 8.84
N GLU A 549 -52.93 45.96 8.34
CA GLU A 549 -51.96 46.87 7.74
C GLU A 549 -51.99 48.18 8.47
N ASP A 550 -50.83 48.67 8.86
CA ASP A 550 -50.66 49.97 9.56
C ASP A 550 -49.66 50.84 8.77
N ASP A 551 -49.82 52.18 8.89
CA ASP A 551 -48.92 53.17 8.31
C ASP A 551 -47.77 53.59 9.25
N GLY A 552 -47.46 52.78 10.27
CA GLY A 552 -46.50 53.09 11.28
C GLY A 552 -45.04 52.84 10.86
N VAL A 553 -44.15 52.86 11.86
CA VAL A 553 -42.68 52.75 11.64
C VAL A 553 -42.22 51.36 11.21
N GLY A 554 -43.06 50.33 11.27
CA GLY A 554 -42.74 48.96 10.93
C GLY A 554 -41.68 48.31 11.84
N PHE A 555 -41.26 47.06 11.48
CA PHE A 555 -40.17 46.35 12.17
C PHE A 555 -39.41 45.43 11.18
N GLU A 556 -38.15 45.13 11.51
CA GLU A 556 -37.33 44.30 10.65
C GLU A 556 -37.63 42.79 10.86
N PRO A 557 -38.15 42.06 9.87
CA PRO A 557 -38.61 40.67 10.00
C PRO A 557 -37.51 39.68 10.42
N LYS A 558 -36.23 40.00 10.17
CA LYS A 558 -35.09 39.14 10.54
C LYS A 558 -34.85 39.11 12.03
N CYS A 559 -35.01 40.23 12.71
CA CYS A 559 -34.88 40.32 14.17
C CYS A 559 -36.04 39.58 14.88
N ALA A 560 -37.25 39.67 14.34
CA ALA A 560 -38.43 39.01 14.91
C ALA A 560 -38.41 37.46 14.76
N ARG A 561 -37.59 36.90 13.85
CA ARG A 561 -37.46 35.44 13.71
C ARG A 561 -36.55 34.79 14.77
N HIS A 562 -35.58 35.51 15.30
CA HIS A 562 -34.62 34.96 16.27
C HIS A 562 -35.06 35.12 17.72
N THR A 563 -35.84 36.14 18.02
CA THR A 563 -36.42 36.36 19.33
C THR A 563 -37.80 37.03 19.14
N PRO A 564 -38.83 36.26 18.74
CA PRO A 564 -40.15 36.85 18.61
C PRO A 564 -40.62 37.33 19.96
N GLY A 565 -41.12 38.58 20.03
CA GLY A 565 -41.82 39.05 21.22
C GLY A 565 -42.96 38.11 21.57
N ILE A 566 -43.32 37.99 22.84
CA ILE A 566 -44.34 37.05 23.34
C ILE A 566 -45.64 37.14 22.53
N GLY A 567 -46.03 38.33 22.07
CA GLY A 567 -47.23 38.56 21.27
C GLY A 567 -47.21 37.90 19.90
N LEU A 568 -46.11 38.04 19.13
CA LEU A 568 -45.98 37.42 17.80
C LEU A 568 -45.87 35.89 17.89
N ALA A 569 -45.17 35.37 18.93
CA ALA A 569 -45.10 33.94 19.20
C ALA A 569 -46.48 33.35 19.50
N SER A 570 -47.24 34.02 20.40
CA SER A 570 -48.59 33.61 20.78
C SER A 570 -49.58 33.66 19.60
N MET A 571 -49.52 34.66 18.74
CA MET A 571 -50.33 34.71 17.50
C MET A 571 -50.03 33.55 16.58
N ARG A 572 -48.72 33.21 16.38
CA ARG A 572 -48.30 32.09 15.52
C ARG A 572 -48.79 30.75 16.08
N GLU A 573 -48.65 30.53 17.38
CA GLU A 573 -49.11 29.30 18.02
C GLU A 573 -50.63 29.16 17.92
N ARG A 574 -51.41 30.23 18.16
CA ARG A 574 -52.88 30.21 18.04
C ARG A 574 -53.38 29.88 16.63
N VAL A 575 -52.67 30.35 15.59
CA VAL A 575 -53.03 30.02 14.19
C VAL A 575 -52.62 28.58 13.81
N GLN A 576 -51.65 27.95 14.49
CA GLN A 576 -51.24 26.58 14.23
C GLN A 576 -52.10 25.53 14.93
N PHE A 577 -52.77 25.87 15.99
CA PHE A 577 -53.72 25.03 16.72
C PHE A 577 -55.18 25.34 16.36
#